data_1a20d309194d24a1814a8619ae6bd70f
#
_entry.id   1a20d309194d24a1814a8619ae6bd70f
#
_cell.length_a   1.000
_cell.length_b   1.000
_cell.length_c   1.000
_cell.angle_alpha   90.00
_cell.angle_beta   90.00
_cell.angle_gamma   90.00
#
_symmetry.space_group_name_H-M   'P 1'
#
loop_
_entity.id
_entity.type
_entity.pdbx_description
1 polymer ?
#
loop_
_entity_poly.entity_id
_entity_poly.type
_entity_poly.pdbx_seq_one_letter_code
_entity_poly.pdbx_strand_id
1 'polypeptide(L)'
;KAKEKEINESLPDWYTTASDDKYFYVPGTAVSDNLQLAIDNATNAAFRDLGKRIDGRLSAKAKSIIKEAGFGENSTSTTETNKVYTVVLKEVDVSGYEVVKRKMVTLNNGKYRMFVLLKYPLVKTYSSFVEKLKKNSKLRGASLAKIQKTDAYKELEKAVKEYTDS
;
A
#
# COMPACT_ATOMS: atom_id res chain seq x y z
N LYS A 1 -18.56 -2.78 -26.85
CA LYS A 1 -18.03 -4.06 -27.36
C LYS A 1 -16.72 -3.91 -28.13
N ALA A 2 -16.59 -2.95 -29.11
CA ALA A 2 -15.33 -2.75 -29.86
C ALA A 2 -14.18 -2.25 -28.97
N LYS A 3 -14.43 -1.29 -28.03
CA LYS A 3 -13.43 -0.79 -27.10
C LYS A 3 -12.95 -1.85 -26.09
N GLU A 4 -13.86 -2.70 -25.64
CA GLU A 4 -13.50 -3.82 -24.72
C GLU A 4 -12.62 -4.85 -25.43
N LYS A 5 -12.92 -5.14 -26.70
CA LYS A 5 -12.11 -6.04 -27.51
C LYS A 5 -10.70 -5.48 -27.74
N GLU A 6 -10.59 -4.20 -28.09
CA GLU A 6 -9.32 -3.51 -28.30
C GLU A 6 -8.45 -3.51 -27.02
N ILE A 7 -9.05 -3.29 -25.86
CA ILE A 7 -8.35 -3.34 -24.56
C ILE A 7 -7.87 -4.76 -24.26
N ASN A 8 -8.71 -5.76 -24.45
CA ASN A 8 -8.37 -7.16 -24.19
C ASN A 8 -7.25 -7.69 -25.10
N GLU A 9 -7.23 -7.27 -26.38
CA GLU A 9 -6.18 -7.66 -27.34
C GLU A 9 -4.84 -6.96 -27.06
N SER A 10 -4.84 -5.79 -26.41
CA SER A 10 -3.64 -5.01 -26.12
C SER A 10 -3.14 -5.14 -24.68
N LEU A 11 -3.92 -5.78 -23.80
CA LEU A 11 -3.57 -5.92 -22.39
C LEU A 11 -2.29 -6.75 -22.22
N PRO A 12 -1.22 -6.19 -21.62
CA PRO A 12 0.00 -6.96 -21.41
C PRO A 12 -0.20 -8.04 -20.33
N ASP A 13 0.48 -9.17 -20.50
CA ASP A 13 0.39 -10.31 -19.56
C ASP A 13 0.73 -9.92 -18.13
N TRP A 14 1.69 -9.03 -17.98
CA TRP A 14 2.13 -8.57 -16.66
C TRP A 14 1.15 -7.61 -15.96
N TYR A 15 0.16 -7.08 -16.67
CA TYR A 15 -0.79 -6.10 -16.09
C TYR A 15 -1.57 -6.68 -14.90
N THR A 16 -1.81 -7.98 -14.91
CA THR A 16 -2.53 -8.70 -13.85
C THR A 16 -1.61 -9.43 -12.88
N THR A 17 -0.35 -9.02 -12.77
CA THR A 17 0.59 -9.60 -11.80
C THR A 17 0.04 -9.48 -10.39
N ALA A 18 -0.08 -10.62 -9.69
CA ALA A 18 -0.59 -10.67 -8.33
C ALA A 18 0.44 -10.14 -7.33
N SER A 19 -0.03 -9.37 -6.37
CA SER A 19 0.79 -8.99 -5.20
C SER A 19 1.05 -10.24 -4.34
N ASP A 20 2.20 -10.25 -3.68
CA ASP A 20 2.61 -11.33 -2.78
C ASP A 20 2.86 -10.81 -1.35
N ASP A 21 3.47 -11.61 -0.49
CA ASP A 21 3.76 -11.25 0.89
C ASP A 21 4.86 -10.17 1.03
N LYS A 22 5.66 -9.96 -0.02
CA LYS A 22 6.81 -9.05 0.00
C LYS A 22 6.56 -7.77 -0.78
N TYR A 23 5.76 -7.84 -1.86
CA TYR A 23 5.59 -6.72 -2.78
C TYR A 23 4.13 -6.52 -3.16
N PHE A 24 3.73 -5.25 -3.22
CA PHE A 24 2.56 -4.85 -4.00
C PHE A 24 2.97 -4.67 -5.46
N TYR A 25 2.18 -5.24 -6.36
CA TYR A 25 2.24 -4.99 -7.80
C TYR A 25 0.96 -4.26 -8.19
N VAL A 26 1.10 -3.02 -8.63
CA VAL A 26 -0.04 -2.12 -8.85
C VAL A 26 -0.06 -1.65 -10.29
N PRO A 27 -1.02 -2.09 -11.10
CA PRO A 27 -1.16 -1.63 -12.47
C PRO A 27 -1.85 -0.28 -12.56
N GLY A 28 -1.57 0.43 -13.65
CA GLY A 28 -2.27 1.65 -14.01
C GLY A 28 -2.36 1.78 -15.52
N THR A 29 -3.40 2.43 -16.00
CA THR A 29 -3.58 2.71 -17.43
C THR A 29 -4.25 4.05 -17.64
N ALA A 30 -3.93 4.69 -18.75
CA ALA A 30 -4.56 5.93 -19.17
C ALA A 30 -4.48 6.09 -20.69
N VAL A 31 -5.39 6.87 -21.23
CA VAL A 31 -5.43 7.24 -22.66
C VAL A 31 -5.27 8.74 -22.78
N SER A 32 -4.44 9.18 -23.71
CA SER A 32 -4.32 10.59 -24.07
C SER A 32 -3.88 10.71 -25.53
N ASP A 33 -4.19 11.84 -26.17
CA ASP A 33 -3.62 12.24 -27.45
C ASP A 33 -2.18 12.72 -27.33
N ASN A 34 -1.73 13.02 -26.11
CA ASN A 34 -0.34 13.36 -25.78
C ASN A 34 0.32 12.17 -25.05
N LEU A 35 1.43 11.68 -25.62
CA LEU A 35 2.13 10.51 -25.08
C LEU A 35 2.62 10.73 -23.64
N GLN A 36 3.26 11.88 -23.36
CA GLN A 36 3.78 12.15 -22.01
C GLN A 36 2.65 12.22 -21.00
N LEU A 37 1.53 12.80 -21.37
CA LEU A 37 0.36 12.88 -20.51
C LEU A 37 -0.25 11.50 -20.27
N ALA A 38 -0.25 10.62 -21.26
CA ALA A 38 -0.69 9.22 -21.10
C ALA A 38 0.19 8.49 -20.07
N ILE A 39 1.51 8.67 -20.14
CA ILE A 39 2.48 8.09 -19.19
C ILE A 39 2.22 8.62 -17.78
N ASP A 40 2.12 9.93 -17.61
CA ASP A 40 1.93 10.57 -16.31
C ASP A 40 0.59 10.16 -15.68
N ASN A 41 -0.48 10.15 -16.46
CA ASN A 41 -1.80 9.77 -15.97
C ASN A 41 -1.88 8.30 -15.59
N ALA A 42 -1.26 7.40 -16.35
CA ALA A 42 -1.20 5.98 -16.02
C ALA A 42 -0.42 5.74 -14.73
N THR A 43 0.73 6.39 -14.58
CA THR A 43 1.56 6.32 -13.38
C THR A 43 0.83 6.88 -12.16
N ASN A 44 0.16 8.01 -12.30
CA ASN A 44 -0.63 8.61 -11.23
C ASN A 44 -1.83 7.73 -10.81
N ALA A 45 -2.47 7.05 -11.76
CA ALA A 45 -3.55 6.11 -11.46
C ALA A 45 -3.04 4.93 -10.62
N ALA A 46 -1.91 4.34 -11.00
CA ALA A 46 -1.26 3.28 -10.23
C ALA A 46 -0.80 3.76 -8.85
N PHE A 47 -0.23 4.96 -8.77
CA PHE A 47 0.21 5.58 -7.52
C PHE A 47 -0.94 5.77 -6.53
N ARG A 48 -2.08 6.28 -7.00
CA ARG A 48 -3.27 6.42 -6.15
C ARG A 48 -3.80 5.09 -5.64
N ASP A 49 -3.80 4.07 -6.49
CA ASP A 49 -4.21 2.72 -6.10
C ASP A 49 -3.24 2.11 -5.08
N LEU A 50 -1.94 2.34 -5.26
CA LEU A 50 -0.92 1.94 -4.29
C LEU A 50 -1.19 2.56 -2.92
N GLY A 51 -1.47 3.86 -2.86
CA GLY A 51 -1.82 4.55 -1.60
C GLY A 51 -3.02 3.92 -0.90
N LYS A 52 -4.06 3.57 -1.64
CA LYS A 52 -5.25 2.89 -1.10
C LYS A 52 -4.92 1.49 -0.56
N ARG A 53 -4.08 0.74 -1.25
CA ARG A 53 -3.67 -0.60 -0.83
C ARG A 53 -2.81 -0.57 0.43
N ILE A 54 -1.88 0.38 0.53
CA ILE A 54 -1.07 0.61 1.73
C ILE A 54 -1.98 0.96 2.92
N ASP A 55 -2.89 1.90 2.72
CA ASP A 55 -3.87 2.33 3.73
C ASP A 55 -4.71 1.15 4.24
N GLY A 56 -5.24 0.34 3.34
CA GLY A 56 -5.99 -0.86 3.67
C GLY A 56 -5.17 -1.88 4.46
N ARG A 57 -3.92 -2.09 4.10
CA ARG A 57 -3.01 -3.01 4.79
C ARG A 57 -2.69 -2.51 6.21
N LEU A 58 -2.38 -1.23 6.36
CA LEU A 58 -2.11 -0.62 7.66
C LEU A 58 -3.34 -0.67 8.57
N SER A 59 -4.51 -0.37 8.03
CA SER A 59 -5.77 -0.45 8.78
C SER A 59 -6.05 -1.88 9.26
N ALA A 60 -5.83 -2.88 8.43
CA ALA A 60 -6.01 -4.28 8.78
C ALA A 60 -5.04 -4.72 9.89
N LYS A 61 -3.78 -4.31 9.81
CA LYS A 61 -2.77 -4.60 10.86
C LYS A 61 -3.08 -3.88 12.15
N ALA A 62 -3.48 -2.61 12.11
CA ALA A 62 -3.90 -1.85 13.28
C ALA A 62 -5.11 -2.51 13.96
N LYS A 63 -6.10 -2.95 13.19
CA LYS A 63 -7.27 -3.66 13.69
C LYS A 63 -6.90 -4.97 14.43
N SER A 64 -6.00 -5.74 13.88
CA SER A 64 -5.51 -6.98 14.51
C SER A 64 -4.80 -6.69 15.84
N ILE A 65 -3.94 -5.69 15.88
CA ILE A 65 -3.22 -5.26 17.09
C ILE A 65 -4.21 -4.80 18.15
N ILE A 66 -5.17 -3.96 17.81
CA ILE A 66 -6.18 -3.43 18.72
C ILE A 66 -7.00 -4.57 19.33
N LYS A 67 -7.43 -5.53 18.53
CA LYS A 67 -8.18 -6.70 18.97
C LYS A 67 -7.36 -7.55 19.95
N GLU A 68 -6.12 -7.87 19.61
CA GLU A 68 -5.24 -8.70 20.44
C GLU A 68 -4.80 -8.00 21.72
N ALA A 69 -4.63 -6.66 21.69
CA ALA A 69 -4.30 -5.86 22.86
C ALA A 69 -5.49 -5.64 23.82
N GLY A 70 -6.70 -5.97 23.39
CA GLY A 70 -7.91 -5.81 24.20
C GLY A 70 -8.41 -4.36 24.28
N PHE A 71 -8.06 -3.50 23.33
CA PHE A 71 -8.46 -2.10 23.29
C PHE A 71 -9.85 -1.94 22.74
N GLY A 72 -10.85 -2.34 22.98
CA GLY A 72 -12.19 -2.17 22.40
C GLY A 72 -13.31 -2.52 23.35
N GLU A 73 -12.95 -2.91 24.59
CA GLU A 73 -13.89 -3.50 25.53
C GLU A 73 -14.52 -2.49 26.49
N ASN A 74 -13.96 -1.25 26.56
CA ASN A 74 -14.48 -0.17 27.44
C ASN A 74 -14.19 1.23 26.86
N SER A 75 -14.68 2.30 27.51
CA SER A 75 -14.55 3.69 27.03
C SER A 75 -13.08 4.18 26.98
N THR A 76 -12.25 3.76 27.90
CA THR A 76 -10.82 4.07 27.91
C THR A 76 -10.12 3.40 26.72
N SER A 77 -10.49 2.17 26.42
CA SER A 77 -10.01 1.41 25.28
C SER A 77 -10.39 2.04 23.93
N THR A 78 -11.54 2.70 23.82
CA THR A 78 -11.93 3.44 22.61
C THR A 78 -10.95 4.58 22.32
N THR A 79 -10.52 5.31 23.35
CA THR A 79 -9.52 6.37 23.20
C THR A 79 -8.17 5.81 22.72
N GLU A 80 -7.71 4.71 23.29
CA GLU A 80 -6.47 4.04 22.87
C GLU A 80 -6.57 3.53 21.42
N THR A 81 -7.71 2.94 21.06
CA THR A 81 -7.99 2.52 19.68
C THR A 81 -7.84 3.67 18.69
N ASN A 82 -8.46 4.82 18.98
CA ASN A 82 -8.38 6.01 18.14
C ASN A 82 -6.95 6.55 18.04
N LYS A 83 -6.19 6.51 19.11
CA LYS A 83 -4.76 6.90 19.11
C LYS A 83 -3.96 6.03 18.15
N VAL A 84 -4.13 4.71 18.20
CA VAL A 84 -3.43 3.78 17.30
C VAL A 84 -3.74 4.09 15.84
N TYR A 85 -5.02 4.20 15.49
CA TYR A 85 -5.41 4.55 14.12
C TYR A 85 -4.85 5.89 13.66
N THR A 86 -4.96 6.91 14.50
CA THR A 86 -4.46 8.25 14.18
C THR A 86 -2.96 8.25 13.92
N VAL A 87 -2.20 7.54 14.74
CA VAL A 87 -0.74 7.45 14.61
C VAL A 87 -0.34 6.69 13.34
N VAL A 88 -0.98 5.56 13.08
CA VAL A 88 -0.59 4.65 12.01
C VAL A 88 -1.00 5.16 10.64
N LEU A 89 -2.20 5.74 10.52
CA LEU A 89 -2.75 6.18 9.24
C LEU A 89 -2.38 7.62 8.86
N LYS A 90 -1.78 8.36 9.77
CA LYS A 90 -1.32 9.72 9.49
C LYS A 90 -0.08 9.67 8.59
N GLU A 91 -0.13 10.39 7.47
CA GLU A 91 1.01 10.53 6.55
C GLU A 91 1.52 9.17 6.04
N VAL A 92 0.65 8.43 5.35
CA VAL A 92 1.04 7.19 4.68
C VAL A 92 2.12 7.48 3.64
N ASP A 93 3.32 6.91 3.85
CA ASP A 93 4.44 7.07 2.94
C ASP A 93 4.35 6.05 1.80
N VAL A 94 4.24 6.54 0.59
CA VAL A 94 4.23 5.74 -0.65
C VAL A 94 5.54 5.86 -1.44
N SER A 95 6.57 6.50 -0.88
CA SER A 95 7.88 6.61 -1.52
C SER A 95 8.57 5.25 -1.66
N GLY A 96 9.46 5.15 -2.65
CA GLY A 96 10.22 3.93 -2.88
C GLY A 96 9.54 2.89 -3.76
N TYR A 97 8.45 3.26 -4.45
CA TYR A 97 7.91 2.45 -5.53
C TYR A 97 8.83 2.51 -6.76
N GLU A 98 8.79 1.46 -7.55
CA GLU A 98 9.49 1.39 -8.84
C GLU A 98 8.48 1.15 -9.96
N VAL A 99 8.68 1.81 -11.10
CA VAL A 99 7.95 1.47 -12.32
C VAL A 99 8.73 0.34 -13.00
N VAL A 100 8.23 -0.89 -12.91
CA VAL A 100 8.95 -2.07 -13.39
C VAL A 100 8.56 -2.50 -14.79
N LYS A 101 7.38 -2.10 -15.25
CA LYS A 101 6.90 -2.41 -16.62
C LYS A 101 6.12 -1.23 -17.18
N ARG A 102 6.30 -1.02 -18.49
CA ARG A 102 5.53 -0.07 -19.30
C ARG A 102 5.24 -0.66 -20.65
N LYS A 103 4.04 -0.39 -21.19
CA LYS A 103 3.69 -0.71 -22.57
C LYS A 103 2.79 0.39 -23.13
N MET A 104 3.13 0.90 -24.29
CA MET A 104 2.32 1.87 -25.04
C MET A 104 1.63 1.18 -26.23
N VAL A 105 0.38 1.53 -26.44
CA VAL A 105 -0.39 1.10 -27.60
C VAL A 105 -0.96 2.33 -28.29
N THR A 106 -0.80 2.42 -29.61
CA THR A 106 -1.48 3.42 -30.42
C THR A 106 -2.87 2.91 -30.77
N LEU A 107 -3.89 3.68 -30.44
CA LEU A 107 -5.27 3.35 -30.70
C LEU A 107 -5.69 3.75 -32.15
N ASN A 108 -6.77 3.18 -32.66
CA ASN A 108 -7.29 3.45 -34.00
C ASN A 108 -7.67 4.93 -34.22
N ASN A 109 -7.98 5.67 -33.15
CA ASN A 109 -8.27 7.11 -33.19
C ASN A 109 -7.03 8.01 -33.09
N GLY A 110 -5.82 7.42 -33.14
CA GLY A 110 -4.55 8.15 -33.04
C GLY A 110 -4.13 8.51 -31.61
N LYS A 111 -4.92 8.18 -30.60
CA LYS A 111 -4.56 8.37 -29.18
C LYS A 111 -3.62 7.28 -28.71
N TYR A 112 -2.94 7.54 -27.60
CA TYR A 112 -2.03 6.60 -26.94
C TYR A 112 -2.67 6.03 -25.69
N ARG A 113 -2.60 4.70 -25.54
CA ARG A 113 -2.88 4.04 -24.28
C ARG A 113 -1.56 3.60 -23.64
N MET A 114 -1.35 4.00 -22.41
CA MET A 114 -0.18 3.57 -21.62
C MET A 114 -0.63 2.60 -20.53
N PHE A 115 0.13 1.51 -20.41
CA PHE A 115 0.04 0.57 -19.30
C PHE A 115 1.32 0.67 -18.48
N VAL A 116 1.19 0.73 -17.16
CA VAL A 116 2.33 0.71 -16.23
C VAL A 116 2.10 -0.32 -15.13
N LEU A 117 3.18 -0.81 -14.56
CA LEU A 117 3.15 -1.64 -13.36
C LEU A 117 4.13 -1.07 -12.34
N LEU A 118 3.62 -0.75 -11.16
CA LEU A 118 4.43 -0.35 -10.01
C LEU A 118 4.73 -1.57 -9.14
N LYS A 119 5.92 -1.58 -8.57
CA LYS A 119 6.36 -2.54 -7.55
C LYS A 119 6.71 -1.76 -6.28
N TYR A 120 6.19 -2.19 -5.15
CA TYR A 120 6.43 -1.53 -3.86
C TYR A 120 6.71 -2.58 -2.77
N PRO A 121 7.83 -2.45 -2.02
CA PRO A 121 8.15 -3.40 -0.96
C PRO A 121 7.31 -3.16 0.29
N LEU A 122 6.52 -4.15 0.69
CA LEU A 122 5.65 -4.09 1.87
C LEU A 122 6.40 -3.84 3.17
N VAL A 123 7.66 -4.24 3.24
CA VAL A 123 8.50 -4.01 4.41
C VAL A 123 8.65 -2.53 4.75
N LYS A 124 8.62 -1.64 3.77
CA LYS A 124 8.65 -0.19 4.02
C LYS A 124 7.41 0.28 4.78
N THR A 125 6.25 -0.26 4.42
CA THR A 125 5.00 -0.02 5.13
C THR A 125 5.08 -0.51 6.58
N TYR A 126 5.57 -1.71 6.80
CA TYR A 126 5.69 -2.30 8.13
C TYR A 126 6.73 -1.60 9.00
N SER A 127 7.87 -1.23 8.42
CA SER A 127 8.91 -0.45 9.10
C SER A 127 8.39 0.91 9.54
N SER A 128 7.68 1.62 8.68
CA SER A 128 7.04 2.89 9.00
C SER A 128 6.02 2.73 10.13
N PHE A 129 5.21 1.68 10.09
CA PHE A 129 4.23 1.37 11.14
C PHE A 129 4.90 1.19 12.50
N VAL A 130 5.92 0.34 12.58
CA VAL A 130 6.66 0.07 13.82
C VAL A 130 7.31 1.34 14.37
N GLU A 131 7.96 2.13 13.52
CA GLU A 131 8.58 3.40 13.92
C GLU A 131 7.57 4.40 14.47
N LYS A 132 6.44 4.56 13.80
CA LYS A 132 5.38 5.49 14.24
C LYS A 132 4.85 5.11 15.62
N LEU A 133 4.65 3.82 15.91
CA LEU A 133 4.22 3.35 17.21
C LEU A 133 5.27 3.61 18.30
N LYS A 134 6.55 3.32 18.01
CA LYS A 134 7.64 3.49 18.99
C LYS A 134 7.93 4.95 19.29
N LYS A 135 7.86 5.84 18.32
CA LYS A 135 8.21 7.26 18.47
C LYS A 135 7.08 8.15 18.98
N ASN A 136 5.85 7.67 18.94
CA ASN A 136 4.71 8.51 19.32
C ASN A 136 4.56 8.62 20.83
N SER A 137 4.63 9.84 21.36
CA SER A 137 4.50 10.11 22.78
C SER A 137 3.14 9.74 23.37
N LYS A 138 2.10 9.71 22.56
CA LYS A 138 0.73 9.36 23.00
C LYS A 138 0.56 7.86 23.28
N LEU A 139 1.45 7.02 22.77
CA LEU A 139 1.41 5.55 22.91
C LEU A 139 2.54 5.00 23.78
N ARG A 140 3.14 5.84 24.62
CA ARG A 140 4.19 5.40 25.56
C ARG A 140 3.60 4.71 26.79
N GLY A 141 4.41 3.88 27.43
CA GLY A 141 4.06 3.22 28.69
C GLY A 141 3.26 1.95 28.52
N ALA A 142 2.24 1.76 29.35
CA ALA A 142 1.45 0.52 29.40
C ALA A 142 0.75 0.17 28.08
N SER A 143 0.25 1.17 27.36
CA SER A 143 -0.42 0.96 26.06
C SER A 143 0.55 0.41 25.02
N LEU A 144 1.75 0.98 24.90
CA LEU A 144 2.78 0.49 23.99
C LEU A 144 3.22 -0.93 24.38
N ALA A 145 3.37 -1.21 25.67
CA ALA A 145 3.72 -2.55 26.15
C ALA A 145 2.68 -3.60 25.77
N LYS A 146 1.39 -3.27 25.86
CA LYS A 146 0.29 -4.15 25.42
C LYS A 146 0.34 -4.41 23.91
N ILE A 147 0.60 -3.38 23.11
CA ILE A 147 0.74 -3.49 21.65
C ILE A 147 1.91 -4.42 21.31
N GLN A 148 3.07 -4.23 21.93
CA GLN A 148 4.28 -5.00 21.66
C GLN A 148 4.18 -6.49 22.05
N LYS A 149 3.24 -6.85 22.91
CA LYS A 149 2.96 -8.24 23.29
C LYS A 149 2.04 -8.96 22.31
N THR A 150 1.37 -8.25 21.40
CA THR A 150 0.47 -8.87 20.42
C THR A 150 1.24 -9.69 19.39
N ASP A 151 0.65 -10.76 18.91
CA ASP A 151 1.23 -11.60 17.85
C ASP A 151 1.34 -10.80 16.54
N ALA A 152 0.33 -9.99 16.25
CA ALA A 152 0.33 -9.13 15.06
C ALA A 152 1.53 -8.16 15.04
N TYR A 153 1.86 -7.53 16.17
CA TYR A 153 3.02 -6.65 16.26
C TYR A 153 4.34 -7.43 16.13
N LYS A 154 4.44 -8.58 16.78
CA LYS A 154 5.64 -9.44 16.69
C LYS A 154 5.90 -9.92 15.27
N GLU A 155 4.86 -10.24 14.51
CA GLU A 155 4.96 -10.61 13.10
C GLU A 155 5.50 -9.44 12.25
N LEU A 156 5.05 -8.21 12.52
CA LEU A 156 5.56 -7.01 11.84
C LEU A 156 7.04 -6.77 12.13
N GLU A 157 7.45 -6.85 13.40
CA GLU A 157 8.87 -6.72 13.77
C GLU A 157 9.73 -7.78 13.14
N LYS A 158 9.27 -9.02 13.11
CA LYS A 158 9.96 -10.14 12.48
C LYS A 158 10.15 -9.89 10.98
N ALA A 159 9.13 -9.47 10.28
CA ALA A 159 9.19 -9.17 8.85
C ALA A 159 10.20 -8.05 8.55
N VAL A 160 10.21 -7.00 9.35
CA VAL A 160 11.16 -5.88 9.22
C VAL A 160 12.59 -6.35 9.46
N LYS A 161 12.82 -7.14 10.50
CA LYS A 161 14.13 -7.68 10.85
C LYS A 161 14.69 -8.62 9.76
N GLU A 162 13.88 -9.52 9.26
CA GLU A 162 14.27 -10.45 8.18
C GLU A 162 14.69 -9.71 6.92
N TYR A 163 14.01 -8.63 6.58
CA TYR A 163 14.37 -7.80 5.43
C TYR A 163 15.68 -7.04 5.65
N THR A 164 15.90 -6.52 6.85
CA THR A 164 17.12 -5.76 7.19
C THR A 164 18.35 -6.65 7.22
N ASP A 165 18.21 -7.91 7.64
CA ASP A 165 19.29 -8.89 7.74
C ASP A 165 19.61 -9.59 6.40
N SER A 166 18.76 -9.41 5.38
CA SER A 166 19.00 -9.91 4.03
C SER A 166 19.62 -8.84 3.13
#